data_efec67518f2caea8c89cdb1d51f42a54
#
_entry.id   efec67518f2caea8c89cdb1d51f42a54
#
_cell.length_a   1.000
_cell.length_b   1.000
_cell.length_c   1.000
_cell.angle_alpha   90.00
_cell.angle_beta   90.00
_cell.angle_gamma   90.00
#
_symmetry.space_group_name_H-M   'P 1'
#
loop_
_entity.id
_entity.type
_entity.pdbx_description
1 polymer ?
#
loop_
_entity_poly.entity_id
_entity_poly.type
_entity_poly.pdbx_seq_one_letter_code
_entity_poly.pdbx_strand_id
1 'polypeptide(L)'
;MHTQIKGLDFIAIDFETATSRRASICEAGISLVKDGMVRDTRSWLVQPEGNEYSYWNIQIHGIHPEDTAQAPTFPEVWAEIMHYLDEVPVLVAHNASFDISCIRHSLAHYGLPTPDVDYYCSLRAARN
;
A
#
# COMPACT_ATOMS: atom_id res chain seq x y z
N MET A 1 -26.48 -0.29 -8.53
CA MET A 1 -25.45 -0.13 -8.72
C MET A 1 -24.60 -1.21 -8.70
N HIS A 2 -24.78 -2.15 -8.42
CA HIS A 2 -24.03 -3.17 -8.49
C HIS A 2 -23.53 -3.54 -9.78
N THR A 3 -24.08 -3.10 -10.77
CA THR A 3 -23.57 -3.39 -12.09
C THR A 3 -22.21 -2.81 -12.27
N GLN A 4 -21.85 -1.82 -11.48
CA GLN A 4 -20.57 -1.24 -11.60
C GLN A 4 -19.49 -2.12 -11.09
N ILE A 5 -19.76 -3.06 -10.21
CA ILE A 5 -18.75 -3.95 -9.70
C ILE A 5 -18.30 -4.92 -10.78
N LYS A 6 -19.25 -5.34 -11.63
CA LYS A 6 -18.94 -6.16 -12.74
C LYS A 6 -18.18 -5.34 -13.74
N GLY A 7 -17.02 -5.75 -14.14
CA GLY A 7 -16.16 -5.01 -15.03
C GLY A 7 -15.20 -4.04 -14.35
N LEU A 8 -15.24 -3.94 -13.02
CA LEU A 8 -14.28 -3.13 -12.30
C LEU A 8 -13.00 -3.89 -12.08
N ASP A 9 -11.90 -3.29 -12.52
CA ASP A 9 -10.55 -3.81 -12.30
C ASP A 9 -9.77 -2.78 -11.50
N PHE A 10 -9.18 -3.20 -10.40
CA PHE A 10 -8.36 -2.29 -9.59
C PHE A 10 -7.45 -3.08 -8.64
N ILE A 11 -6.47 -2.38 -8.10
CA ILE A 11 -5.60 -2.90 -7.05
C ILE A 11 -5.99 -2.20 -5.76
N ALA A 12 -6.49 -2.95 -4.79
CA ALA A 12 -6.70 -2.41 -3.45
C ALA A 12 -5.37 -2.44 -2.72
N ILE A 13 -5.04 -1.38 -2.00
CA ILE A 13 -3.76 -1.26 -1.33
C ILE A 13 -3.94 -0.77 0.11
N ASP A 14 -3.06 -1.25 1.00
CA ASP A 14 -3.09 -0.90 2.41
C ASP A 14 -1.67 -0.96 2.96
N PHE A 15 -1.31 0.00 3.83
CA PHE A 15 0.02 0.08 4.43
C PHE A 15 -0.05 0.24 5.94
N GLU A 16 0.97 -0.30 6.62
CA GLU A 16 1.26 0.03 8.01
C GLU A 16 2.59 0.74 8.06
N THR A 17 2.74 1.70 8.97
CA THR A 17 3.99 2.44 9.13
C THR A 17 4.60 2.17 10.50
N ALA A 18 5.92 2.16 10.55
CA ALA A 18 6.68 1.91 11.78
C ALA A 18 6.68 3.11 12.73
N THR A 19 6.62 4.31 12.17
CA THR A 19 6.58 5.57 12.93
C THR A 19 5.52 6.49 12.34
N SER A 20 5.40 7.70 12.85
CA SER A 20 4.49 8.69 12.29
C SER A 20 4.94 9.20 10.91
N ARG A 21 6.16 8.89 10.48
CA ARG A 21 6.66 9.27 9.16
C ARG A 21 6.02 8.39 8.10
N ARG A 22 5.47 9.01 7.06
CA ARG A 22 4.79 8.30 5.97
C ARG A 22 5.73 7.37 5.19
N ALA A 23 7.01 7.72 5.12
CA ALA A 23 8.00 6.90 4.43
C ALA A 23 8.48 5.70 5.25
N SER A 24 7.94 5.48 6.45
CA SER A 24 8.36 4.38 7.32
C SER A 24 7.48 3.14 7.15
N ILE A 25 7.08 2.81 5.93
CA ILE A 25 6.24 1.64 5.66
C ILE A 25 6.92 0.38 6.20
N CYS A 26 6.19 -0.41 6.99
CA CYS A 26 6.68 -1.68 7.51
C CYS A 26 5.84 -2.87 7.07
N GLU A 27 4.70 -2.63 6.46
CA GLU A 27 3.89 -3.69 5.85
C GLU A 27 3.12 -3.11 4.68
N ALA A 28 2.99 -3.88 3.61
CA ALA A 28 2.19 -3.52 2.45
C ALA A 28 1.30 -4.69 2.06
N GLY A 29 0.04 -4.41 1.77
CA GLY A 29 -0.90 -5.42 1.31
C GLY A 29 -1.61 -4.96 0.06
N ILE A 30 -1.84 -5.88 -0.88
CA ILE A 30 -2.63 -5.60 -2.06
C ILE A 30 -3.62 -6.72 -2.34
N SER A 31 -4.70 -6.37 -3.03
CA SER A 31 -5.62 -7.34 -3.62
C SER A 31 -5.86 -6.93 -5.07
N LEU A 32 -5.63 -7.87 -5.98
CA LEU A 32 -5.95 -7.68 -7.39
C LEU A 32 -7.41 -8.04 -7.59
N VAL A 33 -8.21 -7.08 -8.05
CA VAL A 33 -9.63 -7.29 -8.32
C VAL A 33 -9.85 -7.13 -9.81
N LYS A 34 -10.50 -8.12 -10.43
CA LYS A 34 -10.90 -8.08 -11.84
C LYS A 34 -12.36 -8.50 -11.95
N ASP A 35 -13.13 -7.73 -12.70
CA ASP A 35 -14.56 -7.93 -12.85
C ASP A 35 -15.27 -7.98 -11.49
N GLY A 36 -14.78 -7.17 -10.53
CA GLY A 36 -15.34 -7.12 -9.20
C GLY A 36 -15.01 -8.30 -8.30
N MET A 37 -14.13 -9.20 -8.74
CA MET A 37 -13.75 -10.40 -7.98
C MET A 37 -12.28 -10.38 -7.62
N VAL A 38 -11.97 -10.74 -6.38
CA VAL A 38 -10.58 -10.84 -5.92
C VAL A 38 -9.91 -12.03 -6.61
N ARG A 39 -8.85 -11.75 -7.36
CA ARG A 39 -8.09 -12.76 -8.10
C ARG A 39 -6.80 -13.16 -7.42
N ASP A 40 -6.20 -12.23 -6.68
CA ASP A 40 -4.94 -12.49 -6.00
C ASP A 40 -4.83 -11.55 -4.81
N THR A 41 -4.19 -12.00 -3.74
CA THR A 41 -3.94 -11.20 -2.55
C THR A 41 -2.50 -11.45 -2.13
N ARG A 42 -1.74 -10.37 -1.92
CA ARG A 42 -0.35 -10.45 -1.49
C ARG A 42 -0.09 -9.48 -0.35
N SER A 43 0.77 -9.87 0.55
CA SER A 43 1.26 -8.95 1.58
C SER A 43 2.76 -9.15 1.78
N TRP A 44 3.43 -8.09 2.19
CA TRP A 44 4.87 -8.10 2.44
C TRP A 44 5.14 -7.37 3.73
N LEU A 45 6.02 -7.93 4.56
CA LEU A 45 6.69 -7.14 5.58
C LEU A 45 7.78 -6.34 4.87
N VAL A 46 7.99 -5.11 5.32
CA VAL A 46 8.94 -4.18 4.69
C VAL A 46 9.86 -3.66 5.78
N GLN A 47 11.18 -3.68 5.53
CA GLN A 47 12.10 -3.08 6.47
C GLN A 47 12.09 -1.55 6.27
N PRO A 48 11.61 -0.78 7.25
CA PRO A 48 11.69 0.67 7.14
C PRO A 48 13.14 1.12 7.32
N GLU A 49 13.46 2.31 6.83
CA GLU A 49 14.81 2.85 6.96
C GLU A 49 15.22 2.89 8.43
N GLY A 50 16.42 2.38 8.72
CA GLY A 50 16.92 2.30 10.09
C GLY A 50 16.20 1.27 10.96
N ASN A 51 15.16 0.65 10.44
CA ASN A 51 14.33 -0.32 11.16
C ASN A 51 13.88 0.21 12.53
N GLU A 52 13.53 1.51 12.59
CA GLU A 52 13.11 2.19 13.80
C GLU A 52 11.60 2.20 13.91
N TYR A 53 11.10 1.93 15.10
CA TYR A 53 9.67 1.87 15.36
C TYR A 53 9.30 2.75 16.56
N SER A 54 8.12 3.36 16.51
CA SER A 54 7.57 4.05 17.66
C SER A 54 6.71 3.06 18.46
N TYR A 55 6.69 3.24 19.76
CA TYR A 55 5.86 2.42 20.64
C TYR A 55 4.38 2.45 20.21
N TRP A 56 3.88 3.64 19.87
CA TRP A 56 2.47 3.81 19.53
C TRP A 56 2.09 3.06 18.26
N ASN A 57 2.95 3.04 17.24
CA ASN A 57 2.69 2.32 16.02
C ASN A 57 2.69 0.81 16.26
N ILE A 58 3.61 0.32 17.07
CA ILE A 58 3.63 -1.09 17.45
C ILE A 58 2.31 -1.49 18.12
N GLN A 59 1.78 -0.64 19.00
CA GLN A 59 0.51 -0.91 19.67
C GLN A 59 -0.66 -1.02 18.69
N ILE A 60 -0.59 -0.32 17.57
CA ILE A 60 -1.65 -0.32 16.56
C ILE A 60 -1.60 -1.60 15.71
N HIS A 61 -0.43 -1.96 15.20
CA HIS A 61 -0.33 -3.06 14.22
C HIS A 61 0.38 -4.31 14.73
N GLY A 62 1.05 -4.24 15.86
CA GLY A 62 1.71 -5.41 16.44
C GLY A 62 2.97 -5.88 15.71
N ILE A 63 3.49 -5.10 14.77
CA ILE A 63 4.73 -5.44 14.07
C ILE A 63 5.90 -4.84 14.85
N HIS A 64 6.92 -5.64 15.10
CA HIS A 64 8.09 -5.24 15.88
C HIS A 64 9.33 -5.18 14.99
N PRO A 65 10.39 -4.47 15.44
CA PRO A 65 11.63 -4.41 14.64
C PRO A 65 12.21 -5.78 14.28
N GLU A 66 12.07 -6.77 15.17
CA GLU A 66 12.55 -8.12 14.91
C GLU A 66 11.84 -8.74 13.70
N ASP A 67 10.58 -8.40 13.49
CA ASP A 67 9.78 -8.98 12.40
C ASP A 67 10.25 -8.49 11.04
N THR A 68 10.82 -7.29 10.97
CA THR A 68 11.25 -6.69 9.70
C THR A 68 12.77 -6.60 9.56
N ALA A 69 13.52 -7.15 10.52
CA ALA A 69 14.98 -7.07 10.50
C ALA A 69 15.59 -7.71 9.25
N GLN A 70 14.94 -8.72 8.67
CA GLN A 70 15.40 -9.39 7.47
C GLN A 70 14.45 -9.21 6.29
N ALA A 71 13.49 -8.31 6.42
CA ALA A 71 12.50 -8.07 5.37
C ALA A 71 13.10 -7.23 4.24
N PRO A 72 12.54 -7.32 3.04
CA PRO A 72 12.97 -6.45 1.93
C PRO A 72 12.65 -4.99 2.23
N THR A 73 13.37 -4.09 1.59
CA THR A 73 13.12 -2.66 1.72
C THR A 73 12.01 -2.23 0.77
N PHE A 74 11.51 -1.01 0.93
CA PHE A 74 10.40 -0.51 0.10
C PHE A 74 10.67 -0.61 -1.41
N PRO A 75 11.85 -0.21 -1.95
CA PRO A 75 12.06 -0.32 -3.40
C PRO A 75 11.86 -1.74 -3.94
N GLU A 76 12.27 -2.75 -3.18
CA GLU A 76 12.11 -4.14 -3.61
C GLU A 76 10.63 -4.54 -3.65
N VAL A 77 9.89 -4.19 -2.62
CA VAL A 77 8.45 -4.47 -2.52
C VAL A 77 7.68 -3.67 -3.57
N TRP A 78 8.04 -2.39 -3.75
CA TRP A 78 7.38 -1.53 -4.72
C TRP A 78 7.53 -2.06 -6.15
N ALA A 79 8.70 -2.63 -6.49
CA ALA A 79 8.90 -3.23 -7.80
C ALA A 79 7.89 -4.36 -8.05
N GLU A 80 7.59 -5.16 -7.03
CA GLU A 80 6.57 -6.20 -7.17
C GLU A 80 5.17 -5.63 -7.29
N ILE A 81 4.85 -4.60 -6.53
CA ILE A 81 3.56 -3.91 -6.62
C ILE A 81 3.38 -3.31 -8.01
N MET A 82 4.44 -2.74 -8.58
CA MET A 82 4.39 -2.16 -9.92
C MET A 82 4.03 -3.17 -11.01
N HIS A 83 4.36 -4.44 -10.85
CA HIS A 83 3.94 -5.47 -11.81
C HIS A 83 2.41 -5.56 -11.85
N TYR A 84 1.75 -5.45 -10.70
CA TYR A 84 0.29 -5.46 -10.65
C TYR A 84 -0.28 -4.18 -11.25
N LEU A 85 0.34 -3.03 -10.98
CA LEU A 85 -0.13 -1.74 -11.49
C LEU A 85 0.10 -1.59 -12.99
N ASP A 86 1.10 -2.27 -13.55
CA ASP A 86 1.30 -2.30 -15.00
C ASP A 86 0.15 -3.03 -15.69
N GLU A 87 -0.41 -4.02 -15.03
CA GLU A 87 -1.55 -4.76 -15.56
C GLU A 87 -2.86 -4.00 -15.32
N VAL A 88 -3.03 -3.42 -14.12
CA VAL A 88 -4.25 -2.71 -13.72
C VAL A 88 -3.85 -1.40 -13.06
N PRO A 89 -3.74 -0.30 -13.84
CA PRO A 89 -3.22 0.98 -13.34
C PRO A 89 -4.26 1.79 -12.55
N VAL A 90 -4.95 1.14 -11.62
CA VAL A 90 -5.97 1.78 -10.78
C VAL A 90 -5.74 1.34 -9.34
N LEU A 91 -5.49 2.30 -8.46
CA LEU A 91 -5.31 2.06 -7.03
C LEU A 91 -6.54 2.49 -6.26
N VAL A 92 -7.01 1.64 -5.37
CA VAL A 92 -8.08 1.97 -4.44
C VAL A 92 -7.56 1.76 -3.02
N ALA A 93 -7.71 2.77 -2.17
CA ALA A 93 -7.34 2.67 -0.76
C ALA A 93 -8.54 3.08 0.10
N HIS A 94 -8.71 2.47 1.26
CA HIS A 94 -9.82 2.81 2.14
C HIS A 94 -9.66 4.23 2.68
N ASN A 95 -8.44 4.62 3.01
CA ASN A 95 -8.12 5.99 3.42
C ASN A 95 -6.99 6.50 2.53
N ALA A 96 -7.35 6.95 1.33
CA ALA A 96 -6.36 7.32 0.33
C ALA A 96 -5.45 8.45 0.77
N SER A 97 -5.92 9.37 1.64
CA SER A 97 -5.06 10.44 2.12
C SER A 97 -3.86 9.89 2.88
N PHE A 98 -4.03 8.78 3.60
CA PHE A 98 -2.93 8.12 4.29
C PHE A 98 -2.09 7.28 3.32
N ASP A 99 -2.73 6.34 2.61
CA ASP A 99 -1.99 5.37 1.79
C ASP A 99 -1.28 6.02 0.62
N ILE A 100 -1.91 6.97 -0.06
CA ILE A 100 -1.27 7.71 -1.16
C ILE A 100 -0.12 8.57 -0.63
N SER A 101 -0.28 9.15 0.56
CA SER A 101 0.78 9.89 1.21
C SER A 101 1.98 8.99 1.51
N CYS A 102 1.74 7.76 1.98
CA CYS A 102 2.80 6.78 2.20
C CYS A 102 3.55 6.48 0.91
N ILE A 103 2.84 6.29 -0.19
CA ILE A 103 3.46 6.04 -1.50
C ILE A 103 4.31 7.24 -1.91
N ARG A 104 3.74 8.44 -1.88
CA ARG A 104 4.46 9.65 -2.31
C ARG A 104 5.73 9.90 -1.52
N HIS A 105 5.63 9.83 -0.20
CA HIS A 105 6.79 10.06 0.65
C HIS A 105 7.86 8.99 0.49
N SER A 106 7.44 7.73 0.33
CA SER A 106 8.38 6.64 0.13
C SER A 106 9.08 6.73 -1.22
N LEU A 107 8.33 7.04 -2.29
CA LEU A 107 8.93 7.21 -3.62
C LEU A 107 9.92 8.37 -3.61
N ALA A 108 9.57 9.50 -2.98
CA ALA A 108 10.48 10.63 -2.88
C ALA A 108 11.73 10.29 -2.07
N HIS A 109 11.54 9.58 -0.95
CA HIS A 109 12.64 9.21 -0.07
C HIS A 109 13.67 8.31 -0.77
N TYR A 110 13.19 7.36 -1.57
CA TYR A 110 14.06 6.42 -2.27
C TYR A 110 14.40 6.85 -3.71
N GLY A 111 13.96 8.04 -4.12
CA GLY A 111 14.28 8.55 -5.47
C GLY A 111 13.64 7.76 -6.60
N LEU A 112 12.44 7.23 -6.37
CA LEU A 112 11.72 6.44 -7.36
C LEU A 112 10.68 7.30 -8.08
N PRO A 113 10.39 7.01 -9.37
CA PRO A 113 9.40 7.80 -10.11
C PRO A 113 7.97 7.53 -9.64
N THR A 114 7.14 8.55 -9.75
CA THR A 114 5.71 8.42 -9.47
C THR A 114 5.03 7.67 -10.62
N PRO A 115 4.26 6.62 -10.35
CA PRO A 115 3.57 5.89 -11.41
C PRO A 115 2.40 6.68 -11.99
N ASP A 116 2.06 6.38 -13.24
CA ASP A 116 0.89 6.96 -13.89
C ASP A 116 -0.30 6.03 -13.65
N VAL A 117 -0.98 6.25 -12.53
CA VAL A 117 -2.14 5.44 -12.12
C VAL A 117 -3.24 6.35 -11.61
N ASP A 118 -4.48 5.88 -11.68
CA ASP A 118 -5.62 6.57 -11.09
C ASP A 118 -5.77 6.15 -9.63
N TYR A 119 -6.14 7.08 -8.77
CA TYR A 119 -6.32 6.84 -7.33
C TYR A 119 -7.76 7.06 -6.92
N TYR A 120 -8.30 6.17 -6.11
CA TYR A 120 -9.64 6.31 -5.57
C TYR A 120 -9.61 5.99 -4.07
N CYS A 121 -10.48 6.69 -3.32
CA CYS A 121 -10.61 6.48 -1.89
C CYS A 121 -11.97 5.84 -1.61
N SER A 122 -11.99 4.60 -1.14
CA SER A 122 -13.24 3.90 -0.87
C SER A 122 -14.02 4.56 0.26
N LEU A 123 -13.34 5.18 1.22
CA LEU A 123 -14.01 5.89 2.31
C LEU A 123 -14.79 7.09 1.78
N ARG A 124 -14.20 7.86 0.84
CA ARG A 124 -14.89 8.98 0.23
C ARG A 124 -16.05 8.52 -0.65
N ALA A 125 -15.83 7.46 -1.42
CA ALA A 125 -16.89 6.90 -2.26
C ALA A 125 -18.07 6.44 -1.41
N ALA A 126 -17.81 5.86 -0.24
CA ALA A 126 -18.87 5.41 0.66
C ALA A 126 -19.67 6.57 1.26
N ARG A 127 -19.08 7.76 1.35
CA ARG A 127 -19.78 8.94 1.90
C ARG A 127 -20.58 9.69 0.85
N ASN A 128 -20.29 9.45 -0.39
CA ASN A 128 -21.00 10.08 -1.49
C ASN A 128 -22.17 9.23 -1.93
#